data_889d7149ee3054cdf7f035b82ffbe840
#
_entry.id   889d7149ee3054cdf7f035b82ffbe840
#
_cell.length_a   1.000
_cell.length_b   1.000
_cell.length_c   1.000
_cell.angle_alpha   90.00
_cell.angle_beta   90.00
_cell.angle_gamma   90.00
#
_symmetry.space_group_name_H-M   'P 1'
#
loop_
_entity.id
_entity.type
_entity.pdbx_description
1 polymer ?
#
loop_
_entity_poly.entity_id
_entity_poly.type
_entity_poly.pdbx_seq_one_letter_code
_entity_poly.pdbx_strand_id
1 'polypeptide(L)'
;MTDQMPRNMIQGAGQHEQIDEAELERRWIAENVPAERLELHWRYESGAVQLYDRRLRSLAAYGVGPALRSYLRTRLEWFCDNKLYEQPRGIVIVTVETNGDVDMKLGQPVELHVLDESNLVWDGDTLKGASIPGALLVRQGDELMVVSQDELRDACESFAADLAGTLAKSMGYSVVDRPVIKADLPGAEVFFVNDEQGEQVLQGHDGPLATKLAECFEKLWSK
;
A
#
# COMPACT_ATOMS: atom_id res chain seq x y z
N MET A 1 -52.87 62.52 -16.13
CA MET A 1 -51.52 62.28 -15.50
C MET A 1 -51.38 60.80 -15.29
N THR A 2 -50.82 60.17 -16.27
CA THR A 2 -50.60 58.69 -16.33
C THR A 2 -49.15 58.45 -16.07
N ASP A 3 -48.88 57.89 -14.90
CA ASP A 3 -47.51 57.56 -14.45
C ASP A 3 -47.12 56.20 -15.04
N GLN A 4 -46.20 56.19 -15.98
CA GLN A 4 -45.63 55.01 -16.57
C GLN A 4 -44.39 54.60 -15.75
N MET A 5 -44.54 53.53 -15.01
CA MET A 5 -43.35 52.83 -14.42
C MET A 5 -42.52 52.18 -15.52
N PRO A 6 -41.16 52.28 -15.45
CA PRO A 6 -40.27 51.67 -16.41
C PRO A 6 -40.15 50.16 -16.16
N ARG A 7 -40.59 49.38 -17.14
CA ARG A 7 -40.23 47.94 -17.27
C ARG A 7 -38.80 47.85 -17.77
N ASN A 8 -37.83 47.74 -16.88
CA ASN A 8 -36.51 47.23 -17.23
C ASN A 8 -35.74 46.93 -15.94
N MET A 9 -35.78 45.71 -15.51
CA MET A 9 -34.75 45.06 -14.64
C MET A 9 -35.22 43.66 -14.30
N ILE A 10 -35.12 42.70 -15.21
CA ILE A 10 -34.83 41.28 -14.92
C ILE A 10 -34.23 40.71 -16.23
N GLN A 11 -33.01 41.05 -16.51
CA GLN A 11 -32.12 40.27 -17.39
C GLN A 11 -30.82 40.02 -16.63
N GLY A 12 -30.90 39.08 -15.74
CA GLY A 12 -29.76 38.48 -15.04
C GLY A 12 -30.12 37.01 -14.87
N ALA A 13 -30.52 36.35 -15.97
CA ALA A 13 -30.56 34.91 -16.02
C ALA A 13 -29.12 34.46 -16.04
N GLY A 14 -28.63 33.96 -14.87
CA GLY A 14 -27.34 33.32 -14.76
C GLY A 14 -27.20 32.31 -15.88
N GLN A 15 -26.16 32.47 -16.69
CA GLN A 15 -25.62 31.39 -17.49
C GLN A 15 -25.21 30.30 -16.49
N HIS A 16 -26.08 29.33 -16.25
CA HIS A 16 -25.66 28.05 -15.75
C HIS A 16 -24.76 27.50 -16.85
N GLU A 17 -23.47 27.64 -16.67
CA GLU A 17 -22.46 26.93 -17.43
C GLU A 17 -22.87 25.47 -17.38
N GLN A 18 -23.38 24.94 -18.47
CA GLN A 18 -23.70 23.53 -18.62
C GLN A 18 -22.32 22.84 -18.65
N ILE A 19 -21.90 22.38 -17.47
CA ILE A 19 -20.66 21.62 -17.34
C ILE A 19 -20.87 20.32 -18.14
N ASP A 20 -20.04 20.11 -19.15
CA ASP A 20 -20.06 18.90 -19.97
C ASP A 20 -19.77 17.70 -19.05
N GLU A 21 -20.69 16.74 -18.97
CA GLU A 21 -20.53 15.52 -18.16
C GLU A 21 -19.24 14.77 -18.50
N ALA A 22 -18.85 14.73 -19.78
CA ALA A 22 -17.60 14.10 -20.23
C ALA A 22 -16.35 14.87 -19.75
N GLU A 23 -16.45 16.17 -19.54
CA GLU A 23 -15.37 16.96 -18.95
C GLU A 23 -15.26 16.74 -17.44
N LEU A 24 -16.37 16.61 -16.75
CA LEU A 24 -16.42 16.25 -15.32
C LEU A 24 -15.82 14.86 -15.09
N GLU A 25 -16.19 13.89 -15.91
CA GLU A 25 -15.67 12.53 -15.84
C GLU A 25 -14.16 12.50 -16.08
N ARG A 26 -13.69 13.15 -17.13
CA ARG A 26 -12.24 13.26 -17.43
C ARG A 26 -11.47 13.91 -16.28
N ARG A 27 -12.02 14.98 -15.71
CA ARG A 27 -11.41 15.65 -14.59
C ARG A 27 -11.39 14.76 -13.34
N TRP A 28 -12.49 14.07 -13.05
CA TRP A 28 -12.57 13.14 -11.95
C TRP A 28 -11.54 12.01 -12.08
N ILE A 29 -11.41 11.41 -13.26
CA ILE A 29 -10.40 10.39 -13.56
C ILE A 29 -9.00 10.95 -13.32
N ALA A 30 -8.67 12.10 -13.87
CA ALA A 30 -7.35 12.72 -13.73
C ALA A 30 -6.97 13.04 -12.27
N GLU A 31 -7.96 13.37 -11.43
CA GLU A 31 -7.74 13.72 -10.02
C GLU A 31 -7.75 12.51 -9.06
N ASN A 32 -8.37 11.40 -9.44
CA ASN A 32 -8.66 10.32 -8.50
C ASN A 32 -8.15 8.94 -8.92
N VAL A 33 -7.89 8.72 -10.19
CA VAL A 33 -7.57 7.39 -10.72
C VAL A 33 -6.07 7.26 -10.95
N PRO A 34 -5.46 6.13 -10.55
CA PRO A 34 -4.03 5.90 -10.77
C PRO A 34 -3.72 5.80 -12.27
N ALA A 35 -2.51 6.22 -12.67
CA ALA A 35 -2.05 6.16 -14.05
C ALA A 35 -1.86 4.72 -14.56
N GLU A 36 -1.61 3.79 -13.64
CA GLU A 36 -1.42 2.37 -13.91
C GLU A 36 -2.39 1.54 -13.07
N ARG A 37 -2.72 0.35 -13.56
CA ARG A 37 -3.52 -0.62 -12.81
C ARG A 37 -2.79 -0.99 -11.52
N LEU A 38 -3.51 -0.96 -10.39
CA LEU A 38 -2.99 -1.42 -9.12
C LEU A 38 -3.63 -2.75 -8.76
N GLU A 39 -2.83 -3.67 -8.25
CA GLU A 39 -3.29 -4.89 -7.61
C GLU A 39 -2.69 -4.94 -6.19
N LEU A 40 -3.57 -4.98 -5.19
CA LEU A 40 -3.23 -4.83 -3.78
C LEU A 40 -3.62 -6.11 -3.06
N HIS A 41 -2.71 -6.69 -2.32
CA HIS A 41 -2.94 -7.90 -1.55
C HIS A 41 -3.00 -7.55 -0.06
N TRP A 42 -4.18 -7.53 0.50
CA TRP A 42 -4.41 -7.11 1.89
C TRP A 42 -4.78 -8.28 2.76
N ARG A 43 -3.94 -8.60 3.72
CA ARG A 43 -4.26 -9.58 4.73
C ARG A 43 -5.47 -9.15 5.54
N TYR A 44 -6.37 -10.09 5.78
CA TYR A 44 -7.45 -9.94 6.74
C TYR A 44 -7.40 -11.03 7.80
N GLU A 45 -7.91 -10.70 8.97
CA GLU A 45 -8.05 -11.59 10.10
C GLU A 45 -9.31 -11.24 10.88
N SER A 46 -10.03 -12.26 11.37
CA SER A 46 -11.28 -12.07 12.12
C SER A 46 -12.32 -11.20 11.40
N GLY A 47 -12.41 -11.31 10.08
CA GLY A 47 -13.40 -10.60 9.27
C GLY A 47 -13.04 -9.14 8.94
N ALA A 48 -11.84 -8.67 9.27
CA ALA A 48 -11.41 -7.29 9.01
C ALA A 48 -10.05 -7.24 8.32
N VAL A 49 -9.90 -6.32 7.37
CA VAL A 49 -8.59 -5.97 6.79
C VAL A 49 -7.83 -5.11 7.79
N GLN A 50 -6.65 -5.56 8.15
CA GLN A 50 -5.86 -4.91 9.19
C GLN A 50 -5.25 -3.59 8.70
N LEU A 51 -5.25 -2.57 9.58
CA LEU A 51 -4.71 -1.24 9.29
C LEU A 51 -5.31 -0.58 8.03
N TYR A 52 -6.56 -0.90 7.67
CA TYR A 52 -7.16 -0.47 6.40
C TYR A 52 -7.14 1.05 6.20
N ASP A 53 -7.33 1.85 7.26
CA ASP A 53 -7.23 3.32 7.17
C ASP A 53 -5.83 3.79 6.74
N ARG A 54 -4.79 3.14 7.25
CA ARG A 54 -3.41 3.46 6.87
C ARG A 54 -3.14 3.01 5.43
N ARG A 55 -3.62 1.82 5.05
CA ARG A 55 -3.52 1.30 3.68
C ARG A 55 -4.20 2.22 2.68
N LEU A 56 -5.42 2.66 2.95
CA LEU A 56 -6.13 3.63 2.10
C LEU A 56 -5.38 4.97 1.97
N ARG A 57 -4.76 5.45 3.05
CA ARG A 57 -3.95 6.68 2.99
C ARG A 57 -2.70 6.51 2.14
N SER A 58 -2.02 5.36 2.23
CA SER A 58 -0.79 5.11 1.46
C SER A 58 -1.04 5.10 -0.05
N LEU A 59 -2.25 4.76 -0.50
CA LEU A 59 -2.63 4.78 -1.91
C LEU A 59 -2.49 6.15 -2.58
N ALA A 60 -2.41 7.23 -1.81
CA ALA A 60 -2.14 8.57 -2.35
C ALA A 60 -0.80 8.63 -3.10
N ALA A 61 0.20 7.87 -2.66
CA ALA A 61 1.51 7.80 -3.32
C ALA A 61 1.44 7.16 -4.72
N TYR A 62 0.37 6.42 -5.00
CA TYR A 62 0.10 5.75 -6.28
C TYR A 62 -0.92 6.48 -7.15
N GLY A 63 -1.22 7.73 -6.82
CA GLY A 63 -2.16 8.54 -7.59
C GLY A 63 -3.64 8.26 -7.31
N VAL A 64 -3.97 7.45 -6.29
CA VAL A 64 -5.37 7.24 -5.89
C VAL A 64 -5.85 8.44 -5.10
N GLY A 65 -6.74 9.22 -5.68
CA GLY A 65 -7.25 10.46 -5.10
C GLY A 65 -8.28 10.22 -3.98
N PRO A 66 -8.66 11.30 -3.28
CA PRO A 66 -9.51 11.19 -2.08
C PRO A 66 -10.90 10.62 -2.36
N ALA A 67 -11.50 10.91 -3.52
CA ALA A 67 -12.83 10.39 -3.86
C ALA A 67 -12.79 8.88 -4.06
N LEU A 68 -11.81 8.36 -4.80
CA LEU A 68 -11.65 6.93 -5.03
C LEU A 68 -11.27 6.19 -3.74
N ARG A 69 -10.43 6.79 -2.88
CA ARG A 69 -10.14 6.21 -1.56
C ARG A 69 -11.37 6.11 -0.66
N SER A 70 -12.26 7.10 -0.71
CA SER A 70 -13.54 7.06 0.01
C SER A 70 -14.45 5.96 -0.52
N TYR A 71 -14.51 5.80 -1.83
CA TYR A 71 -15.26 4.70 -2.48
C TYR A 71 -14.68 3.33 -2.10
N LEU A 72 -13.35 3.16 -2.16
CA LEU A 72 -12.66 1.94 -1.74
C LEU A 72 -12.98 1.59 -0.28
N ARG A 73 -13.03 2.58 0.61
CA ARG A 73 -13.42 2.37 2.01
C ARG A 73 -14.80 1.72 2.11
N THR A 74 -15.79 2.33 1.49
CA THR A 74 -17.18 1.83 1.53
C THR A 74 -17.30 0.43 0.91
N ARG A 75 -16.58 0.18 -0.18
CA ARG A 75 -16.55 -1.13 -0.83
C ARG A 75 -15.88 -2.19 0.04
N LEU A 76 -14.80 -1.83 0.72
CA LEU A 76 -14.09 -2.74 1.62
C LEU A 76 -14.93 -3.08 2.86
N GLU A 77 -15.57 -2.10 3.48
CA GLU A 77 -16.48 -2.32 4.60
C GLU A 77 -17.60 -3.29 4.21
N TRP A 78 -18.25 -3.02 3.07
CA TRP A 78 -19.26 -3.93 2.55
C TRP A 78 -18.71 -5.34 2.27
N PHE A 79 -17.51 -5.43 1.70
CA PHE A 79 -16.86 -6.71 1.39
C PHE A 79 -16.53 -7.49 2.67
N CYS A 80 -16.01 -6.83 3.69
CA CYS A 80 -15.75 -7.43 4.99
C CYS A 80 -17.04 -7.99 5.61
N ASP A 81 -18.11 -7.19 5.64
CA ASP A 81 -19.38 -7.59 6.25
C ASP A 81 -20.07 -8.75 5.53
N ASN A 82 -19.87 -8.89 4.21
CA ASN A 82 -20.62 -9.84 3.40
C ASN A 82 -19.83 -11.03 2.90
N LYS A 83 -18.50 -11.00 2.91
CA LYS A 83 -17.64 -12.02 2.30
C LYS A 83 -16.63 -12.67 3.24
N LEU A 84 -16.20 -11.95 4.29
CA LEU A 84 -15.13 -12.47 5.16
C LEU A 84 -15.63 -13.31 6.34
N TYR A 85 -16.93 -13.36 6.59
CA TYR A 85 -17.50 -14.08 7.75
C TYR A 85 -17.28 -15.60 7.72
N GLU A 86 -17.10 -16.19 6.53
CA GLU A 86 -16.91 -17.63 6.37
C GLU A 86 -15.45 -18.10 6.55
N GLN A 87 -14.51 -17.17 6.45
CA GLN A 87 -13.08 -17.47 6.56
C GLN A 87 -12.45 -16.60 7.64
N PRO A 88 -11.79 -17.17 8.64
CA PRO A 88 -11.24 -16.41 9.76
C PRO A 88 -10.04 -15.56 9.37
N ARG A 89 -9.32 -15.93 8.30
CA ARG A 89 -8.12 -15.23 7.80
C ARG A 89 -7.87 -15.54 6.33
N GLY A 90 -7.20 -14.64 5.65
CA GLY A 90 -6.85 -14.81 4.23
C GLY A 90 -6.33 -13.51 3.62
N ILE A 91 -6.45 -13.41 2.30
CA ILE A 91 -6.05 -12.24 1.52
C ILE A 91 -7.27 -11.69 0.79
N VAL A 92 -7.44 -10.37 0.85
CA VAL A 92 -8.33 -9.63 -0.05
C VAL A 92 -7.47 -9.06 -1.16
N ILE A 93 -7.73 -9.48 -2.38
CA ILE A 93 -7.12 -8.90 -3.57
C ILE A 93 -8.02 -7.76 -4.03
N VAL A 94 -7.48 -6.53 -4.01
CA VAL A 94 -8.17 -5.32 -4.46
C VAL A 94 -7.52 -4.87 -5.75
N THR A 95 -8.29 -4.78 -6.82
CA THR A 95 -7.83 -4.28 -8.11
C THR A 95 -8.45 -2.90 -8.35
N VAL A 96 -7.61 -1.95 -8.74
CA VAL A 96 -8.02 -0.60 -9.17
C VAL A 96 -7.56 -0.43 -10.62
N GLU A 97 -8.52 -0.28 -11.52
CA GLU A 97 -8.25 -0.10 -12.94
C GLU A 97 -8.04 1.38 -13.29
N THR A 98 -7.40 1.63 -14.43
CA THR A 98 -7.09 2.99 -14.94
C THR A 98 -8.33 3.80 -15.37
N ASN A 99 -9.49 3.19 -15.38
CA ASN A 99 -10.79 3.86 -15.58
C ASN A 99 -11.52 4.13 -14.26
N GLY A 100 -10.94 3.73 -13.12
CA GLY A 100 -11.53 3.90 -11.79
C GLY A 100 -12.41 2.73 -11.32
N ASP A 101 -12.53 1.67 -12.12
CA ASP A 101 -13.22 0.46 -11.70
C ASP A 101 -12.46 -0.23 -10.56
N VAL A 102 -13.21 -0.74 -9.60
CA VAL A 102 -12.67 -1.45 -8.44
C VAL A 102 -13.29 -2.83 -8.35
N ASP A 103 -12.44 -3.85 -8.30
CA ASP A 103 -12.81 -5.21 -7.99
C ASP A 103 -12.19 -5.67 -6.66
N MET A 104 -12.90 -6.55 -5.94
CA MET A 104 -12.43 -7.15 -4.70
C MET A 104 -12.78 -8.63 -4.69
N LYS A 105 -11.77 -9.47 -4.46
CA LYS A 105 -11.95 -10.92 -4.39
C LYS A 105 -11.12 -11.54 -3.27
N LEU A 106 -11.54 -12.71 -2.82
CA LEU A 106 -10.74 -13.51 -1.89
C LEU A 106 -9.58 -14.17 -2.65
N GLY A 107 -8.38 -14.01 -2.11
CA GLY A 107 -7.17 -14.69 -2.54
C GLY A 107 -6.78 -15.79 -1.56
N GLN A 108 -5.92 -16.68 -2.03
CA GLN A 108 -5.25 -17.65 -1.17
C GLN A 108 -3.93 -17.05 -0.69
N PRO A 109 -3.59 -17.17 0.60
CA PRO A 109 -2.27 -16.78 1.08
C PRO A 109 -1.18 -17.54 0.33
N VAL A 110 -0.11 -16.87 -0.02
CA VAL A 110 1.08 -17.52 -0.56
C VAL A 110 1.70 -18.40 0.53
N GLU A 111 2.11 -19.61 0.19
CA GLU A 111 2.79 -20.50 1.13
C GLU A 111 4.13 -19.89 1.58
N LEU A 112 4.38 -19.97 2.89
CA LEU A 112 5.64 -19.52 3.47
C LEU A 112 6.77 -20.48 3.06
N HIS A 113 7.72 -19.99 2.30
CA HIS A 113 8.95 -20.70 2.03
C HIS A 113 10.05 -20.20 2.97
N VAL A 114 10.93 -21.10 3.38
CA VAL A 114 12.14 -20.71 4.12
C VAL A 114 13.02 -19.89 3.18
N LEU A 115 13.32 -18.67 3.58
CA LEU A 115 14.22 -17.79 2.83
C LEU A 115 15.66 -18.03 3.24
N ASP A 116 16.53 -18.21 2.27
CA ASP A 116 17.96 -18.30 2.46
C ASP A 116 18.71 -17.38 1.45
N GLU A 117 20.03 -17.36 1.51
CA GLU A 117 20.83 -16.49 0.64
C GLU A 117 20.63 -16.76 -0.87
N SER A 118 20.16 -17.97 -1.25
CA SER A 118 19.84 -18.26 -2.66
C SER A 118 18.64 -17.50 -3.21
N ASN A 119 17.81 -16.97 -2.34
CA ASN A 119 16.68 -16.12 -2.71
C ASN A 119 17.09 -14.66 -2.98
N LEU A 120 18.31 -14.27 -2.63
CA LEU A 120 18.78 -12.91 -2.84
C LEU A 120 19.14 -12.66 -4.30
N VAL A 121 18.66 -11.55 -4.85
CA VAL A 121 18.91 -11.13 -6.23
C VAL A 121 20.01 -10.06 -6.24
N TRP A 122 21.08 -10.33 -6.97
CA TRP A 122 22.25 -9.47 -7.03
C TRP A 122 22.49 -8.92 -8.44
N ASP A 123 22.95 -7.69 -8.50
CA ASP A 123 23.57 -7.08 -9.67
C ASP A 123 25.01 -6.70 -9.32
N GLY A 124 25.96 -7.54 -9.76
CA GLY A 124 27.35 -7.48 -9.30
C GLY A 124 27.45 -7.67 -7.79
N ASP A 125 27.86 -6.63 -7.08
CA ASP A 125 27.98 -6.63 -5.62
C ASP A 125 26.76 -5.96 -4.93
N THR A 126 25.84 -5.38 -5.69
CA THR A 126 24.67 -4.66 -5.16
C THR A 126 23.47 -5.58 -5.03
N LEU A 127 22.85 -5.58 -3.85
CA LEU A 127 21.61 -6.31 -3.59
C LEU A 127 20.43 -5.57 -4.24
N LYS A 128 19.64 -6.28 -5.03
CA LYS A 128 18.48 -5.73 -5.74
C LYS A 128 17.14 -6.16 -5.13
N GLY A 129 17.14 -7.17 -4.27
CA GLY A 129 15.93 -7.68 -3.65
C GLY A 129 15.99 -9.18 -3.41
N ALA A 130 14.82 -9.80 -3.41
CA ALA A 130 14.65 -11.25 -3.30
C ALA A 130 13.88 -11.81 -4.49
N SER A 131 13.96 -13.12 -4.70
CA SER A 131 13.26 -13.84 -5.78
C SER A 131 11.76 -13.99 -5.52
N ILE A 132 11.25 -13.49 -4.40
CA ILE A 132 9.85 -13.49 -4.02
C ILE A 132 9.35 -12.03 -3.88
N PRO A 133 8.07 -11.76 -4.12
CA PRO A 133 7.51 -10.42 -3.99
C PRO A 133 7.59 -9.88 -2.56
N GLY A 134 8.10 -8.66 -2.37
CA GLY A 134 8.21 -7.98 -1.08
C GLY A 134 9.45 -7.11 -0.97
N ALA A 135 9.59 -6.40 0.14
CA ALA A 135 10.74 -5.58 0.43
C ALA A 135 11.74 -6.32 1.33
N LEU A 136 13.01 -6.31 0.93
CA LEU A 136 14.08 -6.82 1.73
C LEU A 136 14.65 -5.70 2.61
N LEU A 137 14.87 -5.99 3.88
CA LEU A 137 15.44 -5.06 4.84
C LEU A 137 16.74 -5.65 5.40
N VAL A 138 17.77 -4.81 5.45
CA VAL A 138 19.07 -5.18 5.97
C VAL A 138 19.46 -4.23 7.10
N ARG A 139 19.66 -4.78 8.29
CA ARG A 139 20.07 -4.00 9.46
C ARG A 139 21.52 -4.28 9.78
N GLN A 140 22.33 -3.23 9.85
CA GLN A 140 23.73 -3.29 10.27
C GLN A 140 24.01 -2.18 11.31
N GLY A 141 24.42 -2.56 12.50
CA GLY A 141 24.54 -1.61 13.62
C GLY A 141 23.18 -0.97 13.94
N ASP A 142 23.12 0.36 13.90
CA ASP A 142 21.89 1.14 14.12
C ASP A 142 21.22 1.58 12.81
N GLU A 143 21.76 1.16 11.66
CA GLU A 143 21.21 1.49 10.34
C GLU A 143 20.31 0.38 9.83
N LEU A 144 19.18 0.76 9.27
CA LEU A 144 18.25 -0.10 8.52
C LEU A 144 18.19 0.38 7.07
N MET A 145 18.59 -0.46 6.16
CA MET A 145 18.50 -0.24 4.72
C MET A 145 17.28 -0.98 4.17
N VAL A 146 16.49 -0.32 3.35
CA VAL A 146 15.34 -0.90 2.66
C VAL A 146 15.72 -1.12 1.20
N VAL A 147 15.75 -2.38 0.78
CA VAL A 147 15.98 -2.75 -0.61
C VAL A 147 14.63 -2.97 -1.27
N SER A 148 14.17 -1.98 -2.01
CA SER A 148 12.97 -2.10 -2.83
C SER A 148 13.33 -2.61 -4.22
N GLN A 149 12.53 -3.52 -4.75
CA GLN A 149 12.65 -3.94 -6.15
C GLN A 149 12.07 -2.84 -7.05
N ASP A 150 12.92 -2.10 -7.74
CA ASP A 150 12.50 -0.96 -8.57
C ASP A 150 11.56 -1.36 -9.73
N GLU A 151 11.59 -2.62 -10.18
CA GLU A 151 10.79 -3.11 -11.30
C GLU A 151 9.44 -3.71 -10.89
N LEU A 152 9.24 -4.00 -9.60
CA LEU A 152 8.01 -4.56 -9.04
C LEU A 152 7.51 -3.69 -7.88
N ARG A 153 7.29 -2.41 -8.12
CA ARG A 153 6.57 -1.55 -7.19
C ARG A 153 5.10 -1.98 -7.12
N ASP A 154 4.89 -3.16 -6.58
CA ASP A 154 3.58 -3.52 -6.08
C ASP A 154 3.26 -2.59 -4.89
N ALA A 155 2.11 -1.96 -4.93
CA ALA A 155 1.65 -1.09 -3.84
C ALA A 155 1.65 -1.80 -2.48
N CYS A 156 1.58 -3.13 -2.47
CA CYS A 156 1.69 -3.98 -1.28
C CYS A 156 3.08 -3.92 -0.63
N GLU A 157 4.13 -3.99 -1.43
CA GLU A 157 5.51 -3.99 -0.93
C GLU A 157 5.85 -2.68 -0.22
N SER A 158 5.37 -1.58 -0.76
CA SER A 158 5.62 -0.25 -0.19
C SER A 158 4.98 -0.06 1.17
N PHE A 159 3.79 -0.62 1.40
CA PHE A 159 3.09 -0.46 2.67
C PHE A 159 3.81 -1.20 3.80
N ALA A 160 4.18 -2.46 3.60
CA ALA A 160 4.88 -3.26 4.60
C ALA A 160 6.27 -2.69 4.91
N ALA A 161 7.00 -2.23 3.88
CA ALA A 161 8.31 -1.60 4.04
C ALA A 161 8.22 -0.27 4.79
N ASP A 162 7.26 0.59 4.45
CA ASP A 162 7.02 1.88 5.14
C ASP A 162 6.64 1.64 6.62
N LEU A 163 5.79 0.64 6.87
CA LEU A 163 5.42 0.25 8.22
C LEU A 163 6.63 -0.24 9.02
N ALA A 164 7.44 -1.14 8.46
CA ALA A 164 8.65 -1.65 9.09
C ALA A 164 9.65 -0.52 9.39
N GLY A 165 9.88 0.36 8.41
CA GLY A 165 10.74 1.54 8.60
C GLY A 165 10.23 2.49 9.68
N THR A 166 8.91 2.71 9.76
CA THR A 166 8.29 3.54 10.81
C THR A 166 8.48 2.92 12.19
N LEU A 167 8.26 1.60 12.31
CA LEU A 167 8.45 0.86 13.55
C LEU A 167 9.93 0.87 13.98
N ALA A 168 10.85 0.60 13.05
CA ALA A 168 12.29 0.65 13.32
C ALA A 168 12.74 2.03 13.83
N LYS A 169 12.29 3.13 13.19
CA LYS A 169 12.53 4.49 13.68
C LYS A 169 12.03 4.71 15.11
N SER A 170 10.85 4.19 15.43
CA SER A 170 10.29 4.29 16.79
C SER A 170 11.10 3.50 17.82
N MET A 171 11.87 2.52 17.40
CA MET A 171 12.78 1.72 18.22
C MET A 171 14.21 2.31 18.29
N GLY A 172 14.46 3.45 17.65
CA GLY A 172 15.74 4.15 17.66
C GLY A 172 16.70 3.83 16.52
N TYR A 173 16.28 3.06 15.52
CA TYR A 173 17.08 2.78 14.34
C TYR A 173 16.98 3.89 13.30
N SER A 174 18.08 4.12 12.56
CA SER A 174 18.14 5.05 11.45
C SER A 174 17.79 4.35 10.14
N VAL A 175 16.71 4.73 9.50
CA VAL A 175 16.39 4.23 8.16
C VAL A 175 17.17 5.06 7.14
N VAL A 176 18.06 4.41 6.41
CA VAL A 176 18.99 5.04 5.45
C VAL A 176 18.70 4.57 4.02
N ASP A 177 18.85 5.51 3.09
CA ASP A 177 18.70 5.24 1.66
C ASP A 177 20.13 5.11 1.04
N ARG A 178 20.65 3.90 1.08
CA ARG A 178 21.89 3.56 0.41
C ARG A 178 21.81 2.14 -0.14
N PRO A 179 22.56 1.85 -1.23
CA PRO A 179 22.67 0.49 -1.73
C PRO A 179 23.23 -0.44 -0.68
N VAL A 180 22.70 -1.64 -0.59
CA VAL A 180 23.26 -2.76 0.18
C VAL A 180 24.22 -3.51 -0.71
N ILE A 181 25.43 -3.73 -0.23
CA ILE A 181 26.46 -4.50 -0.94
C ILE A 181 26.79 -5.79 -0.19
N LYS A 182 27.42 -6.75 -0.86
CA LYS A 182 27.79 -8.05 -0.27
C LYS A 182 28.56 -7.92 1.05
N ALA A 183 29.38 -6.87 1.19
CA ALA A 183 30.14 -6.61 2.40
C ALA A 183 29.26 -6.19 3.61
N ASP A 184 28.02 -5.79 3.38
CA ASP A 184 27.09 -5.44 4.45
C ASP A 184 26.42 -6.65 5.09
N LEU A 185 26.41 -7.83 4.45
CA LEU A 185 25.68 -8.99 4.95
C LEU A 185 26.32 -9.71 6.15
N PRO A 186 27.66 -9.84 6.26
CA PRO A 186 28.25 -10.55 7.40
C PRO A 186 27.87 -9.90 8.74
N GLY A 187 27.12 -10.65 9.57
CA GLY A 187 26.64 -10.18 10.86
C GLY A 187 25.48 -9.20 10.82
N ALA A 188 24.89 -8.97 9.66
CA ALA A 188 23.67 -8.20 9.50
C ALA A 188 22.43 -9.05 9.83
N GLU A 189 21.38 -8.41 10.32
CA GLU A 189 20.03 -8.97 10.28
C GLU A 189 19.45 -8.72 8.89
N VAL A 190 18.93 -9.77 8.26
CA VAL A 190 18.29 -9.67 6.96
C VAL A 190 16.90 -10.28 7.06
N PHE A 191 15.90 -9.51 6.73
CA PHE A 191 14.53 -9.94 6.80
C PHE A 191 13.69 -9.31 5.67
N PHE A 192 12.64 -10.00 5.37
CA PHE A 192 11.76 -9.71 4.26
C PHE A 192 10.39 -9.34 4.79
N VAL A 193 9.72 -8.36 4.20
CA VAL A 193 8.38 -7.94 4.58
C VAL A 193 7.47 -7.84 3.36
N ASN A 194 6.26 -8.37 3.50
CA ASN A 194 5.18 -8.16 2.56
C ASN A 194 3.82 -8.09 3.27
N ASP A 195 2.79 -7.71 2.53
CA ASP A 195 1.46 -7.53 3.08
C ASP A 195 0.69 -8.82 3.35
N GLU A 196 1.08 -9.91 2.70
CA GLU A 196 0.39 -11.18 2.85
C GLU A 196 0.89 -11.97 4.06
N GLN A 197 2.19 -11.95 4.28
CA GLN A 197 2.86 -12.84 5.22
C GLN A 197 3.46 -12.10 6.41
N GLY A 198 3.65 -10.78 6.26
CA GLY A 198 4.31 -9.98 7.24
C GLY A 198 5.81 -10.04 7.14
N GLU A 199 6.47 -10.28 8.24
CA GLU A 199 7.91 -10.32 8.34
C GLU A 199 8.41 -11.76 8.33
N GLN A 200 9.48 -12.01 7.58
CA GLN A 200 10.20 -13.29 7.50
C GLN A 200 11.69 -13.04 7.59
N VAL A 201 12.36 -13.77 8.47
CA VAL A 201 13.82 -13.69 8.62
C VAL A 201 14.51 -14.55 7.57
N LEU A 202 15.58 -14.03 6.99
CA LEU A 202 16.49 -14.81 6.15
C LEU A 202 17.27 -15.79 7.04
N GLN A 203 17.32 -17.06 6.66
CA GLN A 203 17.99 -18.09 7.45
C GLN A 203 19.47 -17.73 7.71
N GLY A 204 19.87 -17.74 8.97
CA GLY A 204 21.23 -17.39 9.38
C GLY A 204 21.48 -15.89 9.60
N HIS A 205 20.46 -15.05 9.41
CA HIS A 205 20.51 -13.59 9.56
C HIS A 205 19.46 -13.05 10.55
N ASP A 206 19.11 -13.83 11.54
CA ASP A 206 18.19 -13.45 12.61
C ASP A 206 18.82 -12.44 13.59
N GLY A 207 17.95 -11.68 14.27
CA GLY A 207 18.42 -10.72 15.26
C GLY A 207 17.31 -9.98 16.01
N PRO A 208 17.68 -9.08 16.92
CA PRO A 208 16.72 -8.44 17.82
C PRO A 208 15.73 -7.49 17.15
N LEU A 209 16.10 -6.84 16.02
CA LEU A 209 15.16 -5.98 15.31
C LEU A 209 14.11 -6.80 14.58
N ALA A 210 14.52 -7.82 13.83
CA ALA A 210 13.63 -8.74 13.14
C ALA A 210 12.61 -9.35 14.11
N THR A 211 13.08 -9.89 15.25
CA THR A 211 12.20 -10.45 16.28
C THR A 211 11.16 -9.42 16.79
N LYS A 212 11.60 -8.20 17.09
CA LYS A 212 10.68 -7.15 17.56
C LYS A 212 9.69 -6.70 16.49
N LEU A 213 10.11 -6.63 15.23
CA LEU A 213 9.21 -6.30 14.13
C LEU A 213 8.16 -7.38 13.94
N ALA A 214 8.53 -8.67 13.97
CA ALA A 214 7.59 -9.79 13.90
C ALA A 214 6.53 -9.68 15.01
N GLU A 215 6.93 -9.45 16.26
CA GLU A 215 6.01 -9.24 17.36
C GLU A 215 5.08 -8.03 17.16
N CYS A 216 5.60 -6.94 16.58
CA CYS A 216 4.80 -5.75 16.27
C CYS A 216 3.78 -6.04 15.17
N PHE A 217 4.19 -6.72 14.11
CA PHE A 217 3.30 -7.12 13.03
C PHE A 217 2.20 -8.06 13.55
N GLU A 218 2.53 -9.07 14.34
CA GLU A 218 1.52 -9.94 14.96
C GLU A 218 0.50 -9.17 15.78
N LYS A 219 0.96 -8.24 16.65
CA LYS A 219 0.08 -7.40 17.48
C LYS A 219 -0.80 -6.46 16.66
N LEU A 220 -0.31 -5.98 15.53
CA LEU A 220 -1.09 -5.12 14.64
C LEU A 220 -2.11 -5.91 13.82
N TRP A 221 -1.84 -7.19 13.57
CA TRP A 221 -2.73 -8.05 12.79
C TRP A 221 -3.72 -8.84 13.63
N SER A 222 -3.51 -8.94 14.92
CA SER A 222 -4.44 -9.61 15.86
C SER A 222 -5.48 -8.67 16.48
N LYS A 223 -5.46 -7.40 16.12
CA LYS A 223 -6.42 -6.36 16.57
C LYS A 223 -7.48 -6.07 15.52
#